data_9b73de225b7ee6879df47b30e32a6bb2
#
_entry.id   9b73de225b7ee6879df47b30e32a6bb2
#
_cell.length_a   1.000
_cell.length_b   1.000
_cell.length_c   1.000
_cell.angle_alpha   90.00
_cell.angle_beta   90.00
_cell.angle_gamma   90.00
#
_symmetry.space_group_name_H-M   'P 1'
#
loop_
_entity.id
_entity.type
_entity.pdbx_description
1 polymer ?
#
loop_
_entity_poly.entity_id
_entity_poly.type
_entity_poly.pdbx_seq_one_letter_code
_entity_poly.pdbx_strand_id
1 'polypeptide(L)'
;MITKRRQEDDDLLLFRKSIQGFADKHIAPYYEEWEDAGSVPRDLWTKLGDEGLLCIDIPEEYGGTGVSYRYSSLVIDELTRLGYTAIAINLSVHSNIVAHYVLGSGTEEQKQQYLPKLASGELVGAIAMTEPGAGSDLQGIKTTATYDEANDSYRISGSKTFITNGQLGDFIIVAALTDTSVKASKGTSLFILDDPTVAGFERGKNLKKIGLHSCDTSELFFDEVVLPASHILGVKNEGFAVLMNELPRERLTLAVCAQGAMEGAMEQTIRYVQEREAFKKKISDFQNTRFKIAEMQTKVRMHRAFVDECMTLIEQDTLDTATASMAKLTCSEAQGEVIDGCLQLFGGYGYMTEYPIARAFVDARVQRIYGGTSEIMKQIIANDILGK
;
A
#
# COMPACT_ATOMS: atom_id res chain seq x y z
N MET A 1 -22.37 8.87 16.94
CA MET A 1 -21.95 7.58 17.52
C MET A 1 -21.68 6.64 16.35
N ILE A 2 -20.51 6.88 15.71
CA ILE A 2 -20.08 6.15 14.52
C ILE A 2 -19.32 4.93 15.01
N THR A 3 -19.87 3.78 14.72
CA THR A 3 -19.34 2.42 14.85
C THR A 3 -18.35 2.15 15.98
N LYS A 4 -18.82 1.68 17.15
CA LYS A 4 -18.00 0.82 17.99
C LYS A 4 -17.57 -0.36 17.11
N ARG A 5 -16.31 -0.41 16.73
CA ARG A 5 -15.70 -1.59 16.10
C ARG A 5 -15.77 -2.73 17.11
N ARG A 6 -16.26 -3.86 16.69
CA ARG A 6 -16.61 -4.97 17.57
C ARG A 6 -15.41 -5.72 18.17
N GLN A 7 -14.17 -5.43 17.68
CA GLN A 7 -12.96 -6.21 17.99
C GLN A 7 -11.75 -5.36 18.42
N GLU A 8 -11.91 -4.07 18.69
CA GLU A 8 -10.83 -3.29 19.27
C GLU A 8 -10.89 -3.44 20.80
N ASP A 9 -9.85 -3.98 21.38
CA ASP A 9 -9.59 -3.94 22.80
C ASP A 9 -9.02 -2.58 23.24
N ASP A 10 -8.81 -2.39 24.54
CA ASP A 10 -8.35 -1.10 25.08
C ASP A 10 -6.95 -0.73 24.57
N ASP A 11 -6.09 -1.71 24.28
CA ASP A 11 -4.72 -1.50 23.79
C ASP A 11 -4.73 -1.00 22.34
N LEU A 12 -5.54 -1.59 21.47
CA LEU A 12 -5.73 -1.11 20.09
C LEU A 12 -6.34 0.30 20.07
N LEU A 13 -7.27 0.60 20.97
CA LEU A 13 -7.84 1.95 21.11
C LEU A 13 -6.80 2.98 21.56
N LEU A 14 -5.89 2.59 22.47
CA LEU A 14 -4.79 3.44 22.90
C LEU A 14 -3.79 3.67 21.77
N PHE A 15 -3.42 2.62 21.04
CA PHE A 15 -2.51 2.72 19.91
C PHE A 15 -3.10 3.58 18.77
N ARG A 16 -4.41 3.46 18.49
CA ARG A 16 -5.11 4.37 17.58
C ARG A 16 -4.95 5.85 17.96
N LYS A 17 -5.07 6.18 19.26
CA LYS A 17 -4.87 7.56 19.75
C LYS A 17 -3.42 8.03 19.56
N SER A 18 -2.44 7.14 19.71
CA SER A 18 -1.04 7.44 19.42
C SER A 18 -0.84 7.80 17.95
N ILE A 19 -1.41 7.00 17.02
CA ILE A 19 -1.38 7.30 15.58
C ILE A 19 -2.03 8.67 15.28
N GLN A 20 -3.19 8.96 15.88
CA GLN A 20 -3.88 10.25 15.74
C GLN A 20 -3.00 11.41 16.23
N GLY A 21 -2.41 11.26 17.42
CA GLY A 21 -1.51 12.28 17.99
C GLY A 21 -0.27 12.53 17.12
N PHE A 22 0.30 11.46 16.54
CA PHE A 22 1.38 11.59 15.57
C PHE A 22 0.92 12.35 14.32
N ALA A 23 -0.21 11.96 13.75
CA ALA A 23 -0.76 12.59 12.56
C ALA A 23 -1.07 14.08 12.78
N ASP A 24 -1.68 14.43 13.90
CA ASP A 24 -2.01 15.83 14.26
C ASP A 24 -0.74 16.70 14.38
N LYS A 25 0.36 16.13 14.90
CA LYS A 25 1.60 16.85 15.15
C LYS A 25 2.52 16.90 13.92
N HIS A 26 2.64 15.82 13.19
CA HIS A 26 3.70 15.63 12.19
C HIS A 26 3.19 15.53 10.75
N ILE A 27 1.88 15.35 10.52
CA ILE A 27 1.30 15.24 9.18
C ILE A 27 0.36 16.41 8.89
N ALA A 28 -0.66 16.61 9.70
CA ALA A 28 -1.72 17.58 9.43
C ALA A 28 -1.23 19.00 9.07
N PRO A 29 -0.21 19.58 9.77
CA PRO A 29 0.24 20.93 9.49
C PRO A 29 0.94 21.09 8.13
N TYR A 30 1.41 19.99 7.53
CA TYR A 30 2.28 20.01 6.35
C TYR A 30 1.70 19.27 5.16
N TYR A 31 0.57 18.59 5.31
CA TYR A 31 0.07 17.66 4.31
C TYR A 31 -0.25 18.32 2.96
N GLU A 32 -0.82 19.53 2.96
CA GLU A 32 -1.10 20.29 1.73
C GLU A 32 0.20 20.63 0.99
N GLU A 33 1.25 21.04 1.71
CA GLU A 33 2.56 21.31 1.13
C GLU A 33 3.15 20.07 0.47
N TRP A 34 3.00 18.89 1.10
CA TRP A 34 3.53 17.63 0.54
C TRP A 34 2.72 17.15 -0.67
N GLU A 35 1.41 17.36 -0.66
CA GLU A 35 0.57 17.10 -1.84
C GLU A 35 1.01 17.95 -3.04
N ASP A 36 1.30 19.24 -2.82
CA ASP A 36 1.81 20.15 -3.86
C ASP A 36 3.23 19.80 -4.31
N ALA A 37 4.10 19.38 -3.38
CA ALA A 37 5.47 18.97 -3.67
C ALA A 37 5.55 17.62 -4.40
N GLY A 38 4.52 16.78 -4.29
CA GLY A 38 4.47 15.46 -4.92
C GLY A 38 5.25 14.38 -4.16
N SER A 39 5.68 14.62 -2.94
CA SER A 39 6.36 13.66 -2.07
C SER A 39 6.37 14.12 -0.62
N VAL A 40 6.48 13.18 0.32
CA VAL A 40 6.76 13.48 1.72
C VAL A 40 8.25 13.75 1.94
N PRO A 41 8.64 14.53 2.98
CA PRO A 41 10.05 14.75 3.29
C PRO A 41 10.68 13.48 3.91
N ARG A 42 12.00 13.33 3.70
CA ARG A 42 12.74 12.15 4.17
C ARG A 42 12.72 11.99 5.69
N ASP A 43 12.69 13.09 6.44
CA ASP A 43 12.67 13.07 7.91
C ASP A 43 11.36 12.54 8.51
N LEU A 44 10.27 12.51 7.75
CA LEU A 44 9.03 11.88 8.18
C LEU A 44 9.24 10.38 8.48
N TRP A 45 10.06 9.70 7.68
CA TRP A 45 10.34 8.28 7.85
C TRP A 45 11.05 7.99 9.17
N THR A 46 12.07 8.79 9.51
CA THR A 46 12.76 8.67 10.81
C THR A 46 11.82 8.95 11.98
N LYS A 47 10.95 9.99 11.87
CA LYS A 47 9.95 10.28 12.90
C LYS A 47 8.95 9.14 13.08
N LEU A 48 8.53 8.48 11.99
CA LEU A 48 7.65 7.32 12.04
C LEU A 48 8.35 6.12 12.72
N GLY A 49 9.63 5.91 12.43
CA GLY A 49 10.45 4.89 13.09
C GLY A 49 10.63 5.16 14.58
N ASP A 50 10.97 6.39 14.96
CA ASP A 50 11.15 6.81 16.36
C ASP A 50 9.88 6.60 17.21
N GLU A 51 8.70 6.75 16.60
CA GLU A 51 7.39 6.50 17.25
C GLU A 51 6.90 5.04 17.13
N GLY A 52 7.73 4.15 16.54
CA GLY A 52 7.40 2.73 16.38
C GLY A 52 6.21 2.47 15.46
N LEU A 53 6.03 3.29 14.40
CA LEU A 53 4.94 3.18 13.44
C LEU A 53 5.34 2.48 12.13
N LEU A 54 6.60 2.05 12.00
CA LEU A 54 7.13 1.28 10.86
C LEU A 54 7.39 -0.16 11.27
N CYS A 55 7.15 -1.10 10.38
CA CYS A 55 7.51 -2.52 10.51
C CYS A 55 7.08 -3.15 11.85
N ILE A 56 5.90 -2.77 12.35
CA ILE A 56 5.43 -3.07 13.71
C ILE A 56 5.32 -4.59 13.95
N ASP A 57 4.86 -5.35 12.96
CA ASP A 57 4.68 -6.81 13.04
C ASP A 57 5.94 -7.61 12.64
N ILE A 58 7.07 -6.93 12.43
CA ILE A 58 8.38 -7.57 12.30
C ILE A 58 8.87 -7.97 13.70
N PRO A 59 9.49 -9.15 13.90
CA PRO A 59 10.00 -9.60 15.20
C PRO A 59 10.97 -8.61 15.85
N GLU A 60 10.98 -8.58 17.20
CA GLU A 60 11.85 -7.68 17.98
C GLU A 60 13.34 -7.88 17.69
N GLU A 61 13.76 -9.12 17.42
CA GLU A 61 15.15 -9.45 17.06
C GLU A 61 15.64 -8.77 15.76
N TYR A 62 14.70 -8.28 14.92
CA TYR A 62 14.97 -7.53 13.71
C TYR A 62 14.51 -6.06 13.81
N GLY A 63 14.31 -5.56 15.02
CA GLY A 63 14.01 -4.14 15.26
C GLY A 63 12.53 -3.74 15.13
N GLY A 64 11.62 -4.67 14.84
CA GLY A 64 10.19 -4.43 14.95
C GLY A 64 9.69 -4.52 16.40
N THR A 65 8.38 -4.53 16.61
CA THR A 65 7.77 -4.72 17.95
C THR A 65 7.16 -6.12 18.14
N GLY A 66 7.16 -6.95 17.10
CA GLY A 66 6.69 -8.33 17.15
C GLY A 66 5.20 -8.50 17.46
N VAL A 67 4.40 -7.44 17.34
CA VAL A 67 2.95 -7.50 17.57
C VAL A 67 2.20 -8.02 16.33
N SER A 68 0.91 -8.31 16.48
CA SER A 68 0.13 -8.91 15.41
C SER A 68 -0.12 -7.96 14.21
N TYR A 69 -0.50 -8.54 13.08
CA TYR A 69 -0.91 -7.81 11.87
C TYR A 69 -1.99 -6.75 12.13
N ARG A 70 -2.82 -6.91 13.17
CA ARG A 70 -3.84 -5.91 13.54
C ARG A 70 -3.24 -4.56 13.87
N TYR A 71 -2.07 -4.53 14.53
CA TYR A 71 -1.39 -3.28 14.87
C TYR A 71 -0.79 -2.62 13.62
N SER A 72 -0.11 -3.38 12.75
CA SER A 72 0.46 -2.81 11.52
C SER A 72 -0.64 -2.34 10.56
N SER A 73 -1.73 -3.10 10.44
CA SER A 73 -2.89 -2.70 9.64
C SER A 73 -3.63 -1.50 10.22
N LEU A 74 -3.62 -1.30 11.56
CA LEU A 74 -4.25 -0.17 12.21
C LEU A 74 -3.60 1.17 11.83
N VAL A 75 -2.28 1.20 11.60
CA VAL A 75 -1.59 2.40 11.11
C VAL A 75 -2.17 2.82 9.76
N ILE A 76 -2.28 1.88 8.82
CA ILE A 76 -2.81 2.12 7.47
C ILE A 76 -4.29 2.53 7.53
N ASP A 77 -5.09 1.80 8.30
CA ASP A 77 -6.52 2.04 8.47
C ASP A 77 -6.80 3.44 9.05
N GLU A 78 -6.04 3.84 10.09
CA GLU A 78 -6.25 5.12 10.74
C GLU A 78 -5.76 6.30 9.89
N LEU A 79 -4.58 6.19 9.25
CA LEU A 79 -4.10 7.25 8.36
C LEU A 79 -5.05 7.48 7.18
N THR A 80 -5.60 6.41 6.59
CA THR A 80 -6.59 6.56 5.51
C THR A 80 -7.91 7.12 6.00
N ARG A 81 -8.35 6.75 7.21
CA ARG A 81 -9.54 7.32 7.85
C ARG A 81 -9.40 8.82 8.13
N LEU A 82 -8.19 9.26 8.48
CA LEU A 82 -7.87 10.69 8.66
C LEU A 82 -7.72 11.45 7.34
N GLY A 83 -7.70 10.77 6.19
CA GLY A 83 -7.56 11.37 4.86
C GLY A 83 -6.14 11.46 4.33
N TYR A 84 -5.17 10.79 4.97
CA TYR A 84 -3.76 10.75 4.58
C TYR A 84 -3.43 9.49 3.75
N THR A 85 -4.26 9.21 2.75
CA THR A 85 -4.19 7.98 1.94
C THR A 85 -2.84 7.82 1.23
N ALA A 86 -2.27 8.91 0.71
CA ALA A 86 -0.97 8.87 0.02
C ALA A 86 0.15 8.39 0.96
N ILE A 87 0.19 8.90 2.20
CA ILE A 87 1.17 8.46 3.22
C ILE A 87 0.93 7.01 3.61
N ALA A 88 -0.32 6.62 3.82
CA ALA A 88 -0.67 5.24 4.15
C ALA A 88 -0.19 4.25 3.07
N ILE A 89 -0.28 4.61 1.79
CA ILE A 89 0.24 3.79 0.69
C ILE A 89 1.78 3.72 0.71
N ASN A 90 2.49 4.83 0.93
CA ASN A 90 3.94 4.80 1.09
C ASN A 90 4.37 3.83 2.21
N LEU A 91 3.73 3.94 3.37
CA LEU A 91 4.00 3.09 4.53
C LEU A 91 3.63 1.63 4.27
N SER A 92 2.51 1.37 3.58
CA SER A 92 2.09 0.00 3.27
C SER A 92 3.10 -0.74 2.40
N VAL A 93 3.66 -0.06 1.38
CA VAL A 93 4.71 -0.65 0.53
C VAL A 93 5.96 -0.93 1.35
N HIS A 94 6.38 -0.02 2.19
CA HIS A 94 7.56 -0.15 3.03
C HIS A 94 7.41 -1.23 4.10
N SER A 95 6.42 -1.09 5.00
CA SER A 95 6.27 -1.91 6.20
C SER A 95 5.52 -3.21 5.95
N ASN A 96 4.39 -3.17 5.21
CA ASN A 96 3.52 -4.33 5.06
C ASN A 96 3.87 -5.21 3.86
N ILE A 97 4.71 -4.70 2.93
CA ILE A 97 5.16 -5.40 1.73
C ILE A 97 6.67 -5.66 1.80
N VAL A 98 7.51 -4.66 1.57
CA VAL A 98 8.97 -4.82 1.43
C VAL A 98 9.63 -5.49 2.64
N ALA A 99 9.31 -5.07 3.86
CA ALA A 99 9.86 -5.68 5.07
C ALA A 99 9.49 -7.18 5.18
N HIS A 100 8.28 -7.57 4.76
CA HIS A 100 7.83 -8.96 4.78
C HIS A 100 8.50 -9.81 3.70
N TYR A 101 8.83 -9.26 2.54
CA TYR A 101 9.68 -9.96 1.56
C TYR A 101 11.04 -10.30 2.14
N VAL A 102 11.66 -9.37 2.87
CA VAL A 102 12.94 -9.63 3.53
C VAL A 102 12.77 -10.64 4.67
N LEU A 103 11.72 -10.50 5.49
CA LEU A 103 11.46 -11.44 6.60
C LEU A 103 11.21 -12.87 6.10
N GLY A 104 10.39 -13.02 5.05
CA GLY A 104 9.97 -14.33 4.54
C GLY A 104 11.00 -15.03 3.66
N SER A 105 11.84 -14.27 2.94
CA SER A 105 12.73 -14.83 1.91
C SER A 105 14.20 -14.46 2.08
N GLY A 106 14.55 -13.51 2.94
CA GLY A 106 15.94 -13.10 3.17
C GLY A 106 16.74 -14.15 3.94
N THR A 107 18.07 -14.17 3.69
CA THR A 107 18.99 -14.89 4.56
C THR A 107 19.03 -14.24 5.94
N GLU A 108 19.56 -14.94 6.93
CA GLU A 108 19.67 -14.38 8.27
C GLU A 108 20.50 -13.09 8.28
N GLU A 109 21.58 -13.06 7.50
CA GLU A 109 22.43 -11.88 7.33
C GLU A 109 21.65 -10.71 6.73
N GLN A 110 20.83 -10.97 5.71
CA GLN A 110 19.98 -9.95 5.08
C GLN A 110 18.92 -9.41 6.06
N LYS A 111 18.28 -10.29 6.84
CA LYS A 111 17.30 -9.86 7.85
C LYS A 111 17.94 -8.96 8.91
N GLN A 112 19.07 -9.36 9.46
CA GLN A 112 19.82 -8.60 10.47
C GLN A 112 20.36 -7.27 9.92
N GLN A 113 20.72 -7.24 8.64
CA GLN A 113 21.26 -6.03 8.00
C GLN A 113 20.18 -5.00 7.69
N TYR A 114 19.01 -5.43 7.17
CA TYR A 114 18.05 -4.53 6.54
C TYR A 114 16.81 -4.25 7.39
N LEU A 115 16.26 -5.25 8.09
CA LEU A 115 15.01 -5.06 8.84
C LEU A 115 15.09 -4.00 9.94
N PRO A 116 16.17 -3.92 10.75
CA PRO A 116 16.28 -2.84 11.74
C PRO A 116 16.33 -1.44 11.12
N LYS A 117 16.95 -1.30 9.95
CA LYS A 117 17.04 -0.02 9.24
C LYS A 117 15.72 0.38 8.58
N LEU A 118 14.94 -0.60 8.12
CA LEU A 118 13.57 -0.38 7.67
C LEU A 118 12.67 0.02 8.85
N ALA A 119 12.78 -0.65 9.99
CA ALA A 119 11.99 -0.35 11.18
C ALA A 119 12.29 1.04 11.77
N SER A 120 13.55 1.48 11.72
CA SER A 120 13.94 2.83 12.16
C SER A 120 13.64 3.94 11.14
N GLY A 121 13.29 3.59 9.90
CA GLY A 121 13.16 4.55 8.80
C GLY A 121 14.50 5.09 8.27
N GLU A 122 15.64 4.50 8.67
CA GLU A 122 16.97 4.78 8.07
C GLU A 122 16.99 4.39 6.59
N LEU A 123 16.32 3.29 6.21
CA LEU A 123 16.07 2.91 4.83
C LEU A 123 14.57 3.05 4.51
N VAL A 124 14.27 3.48 3.30
CA VAL A 124 12.91 3.49 2.75
C VAL A 124 12.78 2.38 1.72
N GLY A 125 11.80 1.49 1.93
CA GLY A 125 11.59 0.33 1.08
C GLY A 125 10.72 0.61 -0.15
N ALA A 126 11.11 0.06 -1.30
CA ALA A 126 10.35 0.02 -2.54
C ALA A 126 10.42 -1.36 -3.19
N ILE A 127 9.43 -1.71 -4.02
CA ILE A 127 9.45 -2.94 -4.80
C ILE A 127 9.20 -2.64 -6.28
N ALA A 128 10.10 -3.07 -7.15
CA ALA A 128 10.14 -2.77 -8.56
C ALA A 128 9.82 -4.03 -9.39
N MET A 129 8.50 -4.26 -9.62
CA MET A 129 7.99 -5.37 -10.43
C MET A 129 7.54 -4.91 -11.81
N THR A 130 6.65 -3.91 -11.85
CA THR A 130 5.95 -3.44 -13.04
C THR A 130 6.90 -2.81 -14.06
N GLU A 131 6.72 -3.15 -15.33
CA GLU A 131 7.45 -2.56 -16.46
C GLU A 131 6.49 -1.87 -17.43
N PRO A 132 6.98 -1.01 -18.35
CA PRO A 132 6.12 -0.36 -19.34
C PRO A 132 5.29 -1.36 -20.18
N GLY A 133 5.78 -2.58 -20.38
CA GLY A 133 5.10 -3.64 -21.12
C GLY A 133 4.50 -4.77 -20.28
N ALA A 134 4.65 -4.72 -18.94
CA ALA A 134 4.25 -5.82 -18.04
C ALA A 134 3.68 -5.28 -16.72
N GLY A 135 2.35 -5.18 -16.65
CA GLY A 135 1.61 -4.80 -15.45
C GLY A 135 0.80 -5.99 -14.92
N SER A 136 -0.45 -6.14 -15.38
CA SER A 136 -1.31 -7.28 -15.00
C SER A 136 -0.70 -8.63 -15.42
N ASP A 137 -0.03 -8.68 -16.55
CA ASP A 137 0.76 -9.84 -17.00
C ASP A 137 2.23 -9.66 -16.57
N LEU A 138 2.54 -10.04 -15.33
CA LEU A 138 3.92 -10.03 -14.81
C LEU A 138 4.82 -11.05 -15.50
N GLN A 139 4.28 -12.02 -16.23
CA GLN A 139 5.09 -12.95 -17.02
C GLN A 139 5.71 -12.28 -18.27
N GLY A 140 5.26 -11.08 -18.62
CA GLY A 140 5.79 -10.26 -19.71
C GLY A 140 7.00 -9.40 -19.36
N ILE A 141 7.60 -9.52 -18.15
CA ILE A 141 8.78 -8.74 -17.76
C ILE A 141 9.97 -9.00 -18.68
N LYS A 142 10.77 -7.97 -18.92
CA LYS A 142 11.93 -7.98 -19.81
C LYS A 142 13.23 -7.57 -19.13
N THR A 143 13.18 -7.00 -17.94
CA THR A 143 14.38 -6.70 -17.14
C THR A 143 15.15 -8.00 -16.92
N THR A 144 16.44 -8.03 -17.25
CA THR A 144 17.32 -9.20 -17.15
C THR A 144 18.38 -9.00 -16.10
N ALA A 145 18.87 -10.11 -15.55
CA ALA A 145 20.02 -10.15 -14.65
C ALA A 145 20.98 -11.24 -15.14
N THR A 146 22.09 -10.83 -15.76
CA THR A 146 23.10 -11.73 -16.30
C THR A 146 24.19 -11.98 -15.27
N TYR A 147 24.50 -13.25 -14.98
CA TYR A 147 25.54 -13.61 -14.01
C TYR A 147 26.94 -13.43 -14.61
N ASP A 148 27.80 -12.77 -13.84
CA ASP A 148 29.23 -12.62 -14.11
C ASP A 148 30.02 -13.53 -13.15
N GLU A 149 30.42 -14.70 -13.64
CA GLU A 149 31.11 -15.73 -12.85
C GLU A 149 32.47 -15.25 -12.30
N ALA A 150 33.15 -14.36 -13.05
CA ALA A 150 34.49 -13.87 -12.64
C ALA A 150 34.42 -12.97 -11.40
N ASN A 151 33.30 -12.26 -11.21
CA ASN A 151 33.13 -11.28 -10.14
C ASN A 151 32.07 -11.69 -9.12
N ASP A 152 31.47 -12.89 -9.23
CA ASP A 152 30.35 -13.36 -8.40
C ASP A 152 29.26 -12.30 -8.26
N SER A 153 28.79 -11.77 -9.39
CA SER A 153 27.86 -10.64 -9.43
C SER A 153 26.84 -10.81 -10.55
N TYR A 154 25.78 -9.99 -10.52
CA TYR A 154 24.78 -9.90 -11.59
C TYR A 154 24.80 -8.50 -12.20
N ARG A 155 24.65 -8.44 -13.53
CA ARG A 155 24.41 -7.21 -14.29
C ARG A 155 22.93 -7.11 -14.59
N ILE A 156 22.27 -6.08 -14.06
CA ILE A 156 20.85 -5.86 -14.23
C ILE A 156 20.64 -4.78 -15.31
N SER A 157 19.82 -5.13 -16.34
CA SER A 157 19.47 -4.22 -17.42
C SER A 157 17.97 -4.24 -17.68
N GLY A 158 17.34 -3.05 -17.76
CA GLY A 158 15.92 -2.91 -18.01
C GLY A 158 15.33 -1.62 -17.44
N SER A 159 14.01 -1.58 -17.33
CA SER A 159 13.31 -0.43 -16.76
C SER A 159 12.06 -0.86 -16.02
N LYS A 160 11.73 -0.14 -14.96
CA LYS A 160 10.53 -0.32 -14.14
C LYS A 160 9.72 0.96 -14.13
N THR A 161 8.39 0.83 -13.97
CA THR A 161 7.49 1.98 -13.94
C THR A 161 6.43 1.85 -12.86
N PHE A 162 5.86 2.97 -12.45
CA PHE A 162 4.85 3.07 -11.38
C PHE A 162 5.35 2.56 -10.03
N ILE A 163 6.62 2.81 -9.71
CA ILE A 163 7.23 2.32 -8.48
C ILE A 163 6.97 3.32 -7.35
N THR A 164 6.14 2.92 -6.39
CA THR A 164 5.88 3.65 -5.14
C THR A 164 7.16 3.70 -4.30
N ASN A 165 7.43 4.82 -3.65
CA ASN A 165 8.69 5.13 -2.97
C ASN A 165 9.91 5.13 -3.91
N GLY A 166 9.72 5.23 -5.23
CA GLY A 166 10.83 5.13 -6.19
C GLY A 166 11.78 6.32 -6.15
N GLN A 167 11.32 7.51 -5.71
CA GLN A 167 12.20 8.67 -5.49
C GLN A 167 12.91 8.60 -4.14
N LEU A 168 12.20 8.18 -3.09
CA LEU A 168 12.69 8.16 -1.72
C LEU A 168 13.36 6.84 -1.34
N GLY A 169 13.11 5.76 -2.09
CA GLY A 169 13.55 4.41 -1.75
C GLY A 169 15.08 4.26 -1.75
N ASP A 170 15.63 3.86 -0.62
CA ASP A 170 17.04 3.51 -0.46
C ASP A 170 17.26 2.01 -0.57
N PHE A 171 16.20 1.24 -0.35
CA PHE A 171 16.18 -0.21 -0.41
C PHE A 171 15.11 -0.66 -1.42
N ILE A 172 15.53 -1.19 -2.56
CA ILE A 172 14.62 -1.52 -3.67
C ILE A 172 14.73 -3.01 -3.98
N ILE A 173 13.61 -3.73 -3.85
CA ILE A 173 13.52 -5.11 -4.33
C ILE A 173 13.21 -5.06 -5.84
N VAL A 174 14.09 -5.64 -6.67
CA VAL A 174 13.98 -5.61 -8.13
C VAL A 174 13.71 -7.02 -8.67
N ALA A 175 12.61 -7.21 -9.38
CA ALA A 175 12.32 -8.46 -10.11
C ALA A 175 13.01 -8.44 -11.49
N ALA A 176 13.86 -9.43 -11.76
CA ALA A 176 14.56 -9.56 -13.04
C ALA A 176 14.68 -11.02 -13.48
N LEU A 177 14.77 -11.26 -14.80
CA LEU A 177 14.97 -12.58 -15.38
C LEU A 177 16.44 -12.99 -15.26
N THR A 178 16.69 -14.06 -14.54
CA THR A 178 17.98 -14.73 -14.44
C THR A 178 18.09 -15.91 -15.38
N ASP A 179 16.97 -16.38 -15.94
CA ASP A 179 16.91 -17.37 -17.00
C ASP A 179 15.84 -16.96 -18.04
N THR A 180 16.30 -16.56 -19.22
CA THR A 180 15.45 -16.16 -20.34
C THR A 180 15.07 -17.33 -21.25
N SER A 181 15.58 -18.54 -21.01
CA SER A 181 15.27 -19.74 -21.78
C SER A 181 13.97 -20.42 -21.36
N VAL A 182 13.44 -20.05 -20.20
CA VAL A 182 12.20 -20.56 -19.62
C VAL A 182 11.13 -19.47 -19.49
N LYS A 183 9.90 -19.86 -19.11
CA LYS A 183 8.86 -18.88 -18.80
C LYS A 183 9.29 -17.99 -17.63
N ALA A 184 8.91 -16.71 -17.64
CA ALA A 184 9.26 -15.76 -16.58
C ALA A 184 8.88 -16.26 -15.18
N SER A 185 7.76 -16.99 -15.04
CA SER A 185 7.37 -17.62 -13.76
C SER A 185 8.37 -18.65 -13.21
N LYS A 186 9.36 -19.08 -14.01
CA LYS A 186 10.42 -20.04 -13.63
C LYS A 186 11.83 -19.49 -13.84
N GLY A 187 11.96 -18.27 -14.32
CA GLY A 187 13.23 -17.64 -14.60
C GLY A 187 13.44 -16.31 -13.89
N THR A 188 12.47 -15.86 -13.09
CA THR A 188 12.56 -14.59 -12.33
C THR A 188 13.26 -14.81 -10.99
N SER A 189 14.18 -13.90 -10.66
CA SER A 189 14.78 -13.75 -9.33
C SER A 189 14.49 -12.36 -8.78
N LEU A 190 14.57 -12.22 -7.47
CA LEU A 190 14.48 -10.93 -6.79
C LEU A 190 15.87 -10.48 -6.35
N PHE A 191 16.17 -9.21 -6.53
CA PHE A 191 17.44 -8.60 -6.16
C PHE A 191 17.23 -7.44 -5.20
N ILE A 192 18.12 -7.29 -4.24
CA ILE A 192 18.20 -6.13 -3.35
C ILE A 192 19.13 -5.10 -3.99
N LEU A 193 18.60 -3.90 -4.25
CA LEU A 193 19.41 -2.71 -4.54
C LEU A 193 19.34 -1.83 -3.29
N ASP A 194 20.45 -1.74 -2.55
CA ASP A 194 20.58 -1.02 -1.28
C ASP A 194 21.52 0.20 -1.36
N ASP A 195 22.11 0.40 -2.53
CA ASP A 195 22.89 1.60 -2.86
C ASP A 195 22.28 2.28 -4.11
N PRO A 196 21.44 3.29 -3.95
CA PRO A 196 20.85 3.99 -5.09
C PRO A 196 21.82 4.90 -5.84
N THR A 197 23.08 4.94 -5.43
CA THR A 197 24.17 5.67 -6.12
C THR A 197 25.01 4.76 -7.02
N VAL A 198 24.71 3.45 -7.04
CA VAL A 198 25.44 2.48 -7.86
C VAL A 198 25.41 2.88 -9.34
N ALA A 199 26.53 2.71 -10.02
CA ALA A 199 26.67 3.06 -11.43
C ALA A 199 25.64 2.29 -12.29
N GLY A 200 25.02 2.99 -13.24
CA GLY A 200 24.00 2.43 -14.14
C GLY A 200 22.58 2.44 -13.58
N PHE A 201 22.37 2.78 -12.31
CA PHE A 201 21.04 3.01 -11.77
C PHE A 201 20.63 4.48 -11.87
N GLU A 202 19.45 4.73 -12.41
CA GLU A 202 18.89 6.07 -12.54
C GLU A 202 17.41 6.09 -12.15
N ARG A 203 17.03 7.06 -11.31
CA ARG A 203 15.63 7.39 -11.05
C ARG A 203 15.11 8.30 -12.14
N GLY A 204 14.01 7.91 -12.76
CA GLY A 204 13.28 8.75 -13.68
C GLY A 204 12.46 9.84 -12.96
N LYS A 205 11.48 10.35 -13.66
CA LYS A 205 10.61 11.39 -13.12
C LYS A 205 9.69 10.86 -12.04
N ASN A 206 9.41 11.69 -11.01
CA ASN A 206 8.23 11.51 -10.19
C ASN A 206 7.00 11.74 -11.08
N LEU A 207 6.18 10.71 -11.26
CA LEU A 207 5.08 10.69 -12.21
C LEU A 207 3.90 11.53 -11.69
N LYS A 208 3.34 12.38 -12.56
CA LYS A 208 2.14 13.14 -12.21
C LYS A 208 0.92 12.23 -12.26
N LYS A 209 0.20 12.18 -11.16
CA LYS A 209 -0.99 11.34 -10.95
C LYS A 209 -2.23 12.20 -10.75
N ILE A 210 -3.42 11.64 -10.94
CA ILE A 210 -4.68 12.32 -10.67
C ILE A 210 -5.03 12.37 -9.17
N GLY A 211 -4.37 11.56 -8.34
CA GLY A 211 -4.49 11.50 -6.89
C GLY A 211 -3.22 10.94 -6.27
N LEU A 212 -3.23 10.75 -4.92
CA LEU A 212 -2.07 10.30 -4.13
C LEU A 212 -0.82 11.15 -4.42
N HIS A 213 -0.95 12.48 -4.46
CA HIS A 213 0.12 13.33 -4.94
C HIS A 213 1.37 13.22 -4.08
N SER A 214 1.25 13.25 -2.74
CA SER A 214 2.38 13.12 -1.81
C SER A 214 2.99 11.71 -1.72
N CYS A 215 2.40 10.72 -2.42
CA CYS A 215 2.99 9.41 -2.62
C CYS A 215 3.84 9.41 -3.89
N ASP A 216 5.16 9.55 -3.79
CA ASP A 216 6.04 9.51 -4.94
C ASP A 216 5.90 8.18 -5.71
N THR A 217 5.93 8.29 -7.02
CA THR A 217 5.76 7.14 -7.93
C THR A 217 6.63 7.37 -9.15
N SER A 218 7.57 6.46 -9.43
CA SER A 218 8.65 6.75 -10.38
C SER A 218 8.86 5.66 -11.42
N GLU A 219 9.58 6.07 -12.47
CA GLU A 219 10.30 5.17 -13.35
C GLU A 219 11.69 4.92 -12.77
N LEU A 220 12.20 3.70 -12.95
CA LEU A 220 13.56 3.30 -12.57
C LEU A 220 14.25 2.68 -13.77
N PHE A 221 15.48 3.06 -14.03
CA PHE A 221 16.28 2.57 -15.15
C PHE A 221 17.53 1.87 -14.65
N PHE A 222 17.85 0.76 -15.30
CA PHE A 222 18.99 -0.10 -14.98
C PHE A 222 19.78 -0.30 -16.29
N ASP A 223 21.00 0.22 -16.32
CA ASP A 223 21.95 0.08 -17.43
C ASP A 223 23.21 -0.64 -16.92
N GLU A 224 23.21 -1.97 -17.06
CA GLU A 224 24.31 -2.82 -16.59
C GLU A 224 24.64 -2.62 -15.10
N VAL A 225 23.63 -2.40 -14.26
CA VAL A 225 23.81 -2.24 -12.79
C VAL A 225 24.41 -3.50 -12.20
N VAL A 226 25.57 -3.38 -11.56
CA VAL A 226 26.27 -4.52 -10.97
C VAL A 226 25.88 -4.69 -9.50
N LEU A 227 25.29 -5.85 -9.19
CA LEU A 227 24.96 -6.23 -7.81
C LEU A 227 25.69 -7.54 -7.45
N PRO A 228 26.26 -7.67 -6.25
CA PRO A 228 26.85 -8.92 -5.76
C PRO A 228 25.83 -10.08 -5.81
N ALA A 229 26.27 -11.30 -6.00
CA ALA A 229 25.38 -12.47 -5.99
C ALA A 229 24.65 -12.66 -4.64
N SER A 230 25.24 -12.17 -3.54
CA SER A 230 24.62 -12.14 -2.21
C SER A 230 23.42 -11.20 -2.10
N HIS A 231 23.15 -10.36 -3.10
CA HIS A 231 21.99 -9.48 -3.17
C HIS A 231 20.74 -10.18 -3.78
N ILE A 232 20.82 -11.46 -4.14
CA ILE A 232 19.61 -12.25 -4.42
C ILE A 232 18.80 -12.35 -3.13
N LEU A 233 17.51 -12.00 -3.22
CA LEU A 233 16.53 -12.21 -2.15
C LEU A 233 15.81 -13.55 -2.42
N GLY A 234 15.96 -14.50 -1.51
CA GLY A 234 15.45 -15.86 -1.66
C GLY A 234 16.31 -16.73 -2.59
N VAL A 235 15.66 -17.60 -3.33
CA VAL A 235 16.32 -18.58 -4.20
C VAL A 235 16.31 -18.10 -5.66
N LYS A 236 17.43 -18.25 -6.37
CA LYS A 236 17.53 -17.94 -7.79
C LYS A 236 16.45 -18.67 -8.59
N ASN A 237 15.80 -17.95 -9.50
CA ASN A 237 14.71 -18.41 -10.36
C ASN A 237 13.37 -18.71 -9.64
N GLU A 238 13.27 -18.51 -8.34
CA GLU A 238 12.05 -18.69 -7.55
C GLU A 238 11.35 -17.37 -7.16
N GLY A 239 11.88 -16.24 -7.62
CA GLY A 239 11.34 -14.93 -7.28
C GLY A 239 9.87 -14.75 -7.62
N PHE A 240 9.38 -15.37 -8.70
CA PHE A 240 7.96 -15.30 -9.05
C PHE A 240 7.08 -16.03 -8.01
N ALA A 241 7.53 -17.14 -7.44
CA ALA A 241 6.82 -17.85 -6.38
C ALA A 241 6.77 -17.00 -5.10
N VAL A 242 7.88 -16.33 -4.75
CA VAL A 242 7.92 -15.39 -3.63
C VAL A 242 6.90 -14.27 -3.82
N LEU A 243 6.85 -13.64 -5.02
CA LEU A 243 5.83 -12.62 -5.33
C LEU A 243 4.41 -13.15 -5.12
N MET A 244 4.10 -14.34 -5.57
CA MET A 244 2.75 -14.91 -5.45
C MET A 244 2.36 -15.23 -4.00
N ASN A 245 3.31 -15.64 -3.17
CA ASN A 245 3.07 -15.97 -1.77
C ASN A 245 2.75 -14.74 -0.91
N GLU A 246 3.31 -13.56 -1.23
CA GLU A 246 3.06 -12.32 -0.49
C GLU A 246 1.76 -11.61 -0.91
N LEU A 247 1.21 -11.91 -2.09
CA LEU A 247 0.02 -11.24 -2.61
C LEU A 247 -1.22 -11.27 -1.70
N PRO A 248 -1.53 -12.33 -0.92
CA PRO A 248 -2.68 -12.31 -0.01
C PRO A 248 -2.57 -11.19 1.04
N ARG A 249 -1.39 -11.03 1.66
CA ARG A 249 -1.09 -9.95 2.62
C ARG A 249 -1.21 -8.57 1.96
N GLU A 250 -0.60 -8.39 0.80
CA GLU A 250 -0.65 -7.13 0.05
C GLU A 250 -2.10 -6.73 -0.27
N ARG A 251 -2.92 -7.67 -0.76
CA ARG A 251 -4.33 -7.44 -1.11
C ARG A 251 -5.18 -7.09 0.11
N LEU A 252 -4.95 -7.77 1.24
CA LEU A 252 -5.63 -7.44 2.48
C LEU A 252 -5.26 -6.03 2.95
N THR A 253 -4.00 -5.65 2.90
CA THR A 253 -3.54 -4.28 3.23
C THR A 253 -4.26 -3.23 2.38
N LEU A 254 -4.44 -3.48 1.07
CA LEU A 254 -5.20 -2.58 0.20
C LEU A 254 -6.70 -2.55 0.54
N ALA A 255 -7.29 -3.66 0.97
CA ALA A 255 -8.68 -3.69 1.44
C ALA A 255 -8.85 -2.90 2.74
N VAL A 256 -7.89 -2.99 3.68
CA VAL A 256 -7.84 -2.18 4.91
C VAL A 256 -7.76 -0.68 4.58
N CYS A 257 -6.87 -0.31 3.64
CA CYS A 257 -6.72 1.06 3.16
C CYS A 257 -8.05 1.61 2.58
N ALA A 258 -8.70 0.85 1.72
CA ALA A 258 -9.98 1.23 1.13
C ALA A 258 -11.09 1.36 2.19
N GLN A 259 -11.11 0.48 3.18
CA GLN A 259 -12.06 0.50 4.27
C GLN A 259 -11.89 1.72 5.19
N GLY A 260 -10.66 2.04 5.60
CA GLY A 260 -10.37 3.23 6.40
C GLY A 260 -10.80 4.51 5.68
N ALA A 261 -10.49 4.63 4.38
CA ALA A 261 -10.87 5.77 3.56
C ALA A 261 -12.40 5.94 3.44
N MET A 262 -13.16 4.85 3.30
CA MET A 262 -14.63 4.90 3.31
C MET A 262 -15.17 5.41 4.64
N GLU A 263 -14.64 4.93 5.76
CA GLU A 263 -15.07 5.35 7.10
C GLU A 263 -14.80 6.84 7.31
N GLY A 264 -13.59 7.32 6.94
CA GLY A 264 -13.21 8.73 7.05
C GLY A 264 -14.09 9.64 6.17
N ALA A 265 -14.36 9.26 4.93
CA ALA A 265 -15.26 9.99 4.04
C ALA A 265 -16.68 10.08 4.60
N MET A 266 -17.21 8.99 5.15
CA MET A 266 -18.52 8.97 5.81
C MET A 266 -18.56 9.87 7.03
N GLU A 267 -17.54 9.83 7.89
CA GLU A 267 -17.46 10.69 9.09
C GLU A 267 -17.47 12.18 8.73
N GLN A 268 -16.69 12.58 7.74
CA GLN A 268 -16.65 13.96 7.24
C GLN A 268 -18.01 14.38 6.65
N THR A 269 -18.60 13.50 5.83
CA THR A 269 -19.87 13.76 5.17
C THR A 269 -21.01 13.92 6.18
N ILE A 270 -21.09 13.05 7.19
CA ILE A 270 -22.12 13.14 8.24
C ILE A 270 -22.01 14.45 8.98
N ARG A 271 -20.80 14.90 9.37
CA ARG A 271 -20.60 16.22 9.99
C ARG A 271 -21.07 17.33 9.07
N TYR A 272 -20.62 17.34 7.82
CA TYR A 272 -20.98 18.36 6.85
C TYR A 272 -22.49 18.49 6.64
N VAL A 273 -23.22 17.39 6.41
CA VAL A 273 -24.68 17.47 6.18
C VAL A 273 -25.48 17.85 7.42
N GLN A 274 -24.91 17.65 8.63
CA GLN A 274 -25.50 18.08 9.91
C GLN A 274 -25.28 19.58 10.21
N GLU A 275 -24.29 20.19 9.60
CA GLU A 275 -23.94 21.60 9.77
C GLU A 275 -24.48 22.47 8.64
N ARG A 276 -24.36 22.00 7.40
CA ARG A 276 -24.74 22.75 6.20
C ARG A 276 -26.25 22.89 6.07
N GLU A 277 -26.69 24.12 5.82
CA GLU A 277 -28.09 24.45 5.58
C GLU A 277 -28.36 24.85 4.13
N ALA A 278 -29.52 24.43 3.62
CA ALA A 278 -30.11 24.85 2.35
C ALA A 278 -31.64 24.81 2.46
N PHE A 279 -32.33 25.71 1.79
CA PHE A 279 -33.81 25.81 1.86
C PHE A 279 -34.34 25.91 3.29
N LYS A 280 -33.62 26.63 4.18
CA LYS A 280 -33.97 26.88 5.60
C LYS A 280 -34.00 25.64 6.50
N LYS A 281 -33.28 24.57 6.10
CA LYS A 281 -33.11 23.39 6.94
C LYS A 281 -31.74 22.72 6.65
N LYS A 282 -31.30 21.86 7.53
CA LYS A 282 -30.06 21.12 7.36
C LYS A 282 -30.12 20.15 6.18
N ILE A 283 -29.00 19.93 5.52
CA ILE A 283 -28.93 18.93 4.42
C ILE A 283 -29.32 17.55 4.94
N SER A 284 -28.99 17.21 6.18
CA SER A 284 -29.37 15.97 6.87
C SER A 284 -30.89 15.77 7.05
N ASP A 285 -31.70 16.84 6.94
CA ASP A 285 -33.15 16.77 7.12
C ASP A 285 -33.89 16.34 5.83
N PHE A 286 -33.19 16.36 4.69
CA PHE A 286 -33.78 15.91 3.43
C PHE A 286 -33.85 14.37 3.38
N GLN A 287 -34.99 13.82 3.02
CA GLN A 287 -35.21 12.38 2.93
C GLN A 287 -34.17 11.67 2.05
N ASN A 288 -33.86 12.21 0.87
CA ASN A 288 -32.87 11.65 -0.04
C ASN A 288 -31.48 11.57 0.59
N THR A 289 -31.05 12.62 1.32
CA THR A 289 -29.78 12.61 2.06
C THR A 289 -29.75 11.50 3.10
N ARG A 290 -30.82 11.37 3.87
CA ARG A 290 -30.96 10.31 4.90
C ARG A 290 -30.87 8.91 4.31
N PHE A 291 -31.50 8.68 3.16
CA PHE A 291 -31.45 7.38 2.48
C PHE A 291 -30.06 7.08 1.95
N LYS A 292 -29.42 8.04 1.28
CA LYS A 292 -28.02 7.90 0.81
C LYS A 292 -27.05 7.58 1.94
N ILE A 293 -27.12 8.32 3.07
CA ILE A 293 -26.29 8.03 4.25
C ILE A 293 -26.54 6.64 4.80
N ALA A 294 -27.78 6.19 4.89
CA ALA A 294 -28.13 4.85 5.38
C ALA A 294 -27.58 3.75 4.44
N GLU A 295 -27.71 3.90 3.12
CA GLU A 295 -27.21 2.96 2.12
C GLU A 295 -25.68 2.87 2.17
N MET A 296 -24.98 4.00 2.13
CA MET A 296 -23.52 4.06 2.19
C MET A 296 -22.98 3.47 3.51
N GLN A 297 -23.59 3.85 4.66
CA GLN A 297 -23.17 3.33 5.96
C GLN A 297 -23.38 1.81 6.08
N THR A 298 -24.42 1.28 5.45
CA THR A 298 -24.65 -0.17 5.40
C THR A 298 -23.53 -0.86 4.62
N LYS A 299 -23.17 -0.34 3.44
CA LYS A 299 -22.04 -0.85 2.66
C LYS A 299 -20.74 -0.82 3.48
N VAL A 300 -20.40 0.31 4.08
CA VAL A 300 -19.18 0.45 4.90
C VAL A 300 -19.13 -0.60 6.02
N ARG A 301 -20.26 -0.86 6.69
CA ARG A 301 -20.31 -1.87 7.76
C ARG A 301 -20.15 -3.30 7.25
N MET A 302 -20.74 -3.62 6.12
CA MET A 302 -20.60 -4.95 5.52
C MET A 302 -19.15 -5.24 5.14
N HIS A 303 -18.47 -4.27 4.52
CA HIS A 303 -17.07 -4.42 4.12
C HIS A 303 -16.14 -4.47 5.33
N ARG A 304 -16.39 -3.67 6.38
CA ARG A 304 -15.63 -3.77 7.65
C ARG A 304 -15.71 -5.18 8.24
N ALA A 305 -16.89 -5.77 8.28
CA ALA A 305 -17.05 -7.11 8.82
C ALA A 305 -16.25 -8.16 8.03
N PHE A 306 -16.17 -8.01 6.71
CA PHE A 306 -15.37 -8.91 5.87
C PHE A 306 -13.86 -8.66 6.00
N VAL A 307 -13.42 -7.41 6.10
CA VAL A 307 -12.02 -7.08 6.39
C VAL A 307 -11.61 -7.63 7.75
N ASP A 308 -12.43 -7.48 8.79
CA ASP A 308 -12.16 -8.00 10.14
C ASP A 308 -12.06 -9.55 10.15
N GLU A 309 -12.86 -10.23 9.34
CA GLU A 309 -12.73 -11.68 9.11
C GLU A 309 -11.39 -12.01 8.44
N CYS A 310 -11.03 -11.33 7.35
CA CYS A 310 -9.74 -11.55 6.69
C CYS A 310 -8.55 -11.25 7.60
N MET A 311 -8.65 -10.26 8.50
CA MET A 311 -7.63 -9.99 9.52
C MET A 311 -7.49 -11.15 10.51
N THR A 312 -8.58 -11.83 10.84
CA THR A 312 -8.54 -13.03 11.67
C THR A 312 -7.88 -14.19 10.93
N LEU A 313 -8.20 -14.37 9.63
CA LEU A 313 -7.62 -15.44 8.81
C LEU A 313 -6.11 -15.27 8.62
N ILE A 314 -5.61 -14.05 8.42
CA ILE A 314 -4.16 -13.82 8.25
C ILE A 314 -3.40 -14.07 9.56
N GLU A 315 -3.97 -13.72 10.72
CA GLU A 315 -3.38 -14.02 12.03
C GLU A 315 -3.35 -15.52 12.36
N GLN A 316 -4.23 -16.30 11.74
CA GLN A 316 -4.27 -17.77 11.83
C GLN A 316 -3.44 -18.47 10.74
N ASP A 317 -2.78 -17.71 9.87
CA ASP A 317 -2.05 -18.20 8.70
C ASP A 317 -2.93 -19.04 7.74
N THR A 318 -4.20 -18.64 7.60
CA THR A 318 -5.22 -19.34 6.79
C THR A 318 -5.85 -18.48 5.71
N LEU A 319 -5.38 -17.24 5.53
CA LEU A 319 -5.90 -16.36 4.49
C LEU A 319 -5.44 -16.82 3.11
N ASP A 320 -6.36 -17.38 2.34
CA ASP A 320 -6.08 -17.81 0.97
C ASP A 320 -6.13 -16.67 -0.04
N THR A 321 -5.56 -16.93 -1.23
CA THR A 321 -5.43 -15.96 -2.32
C THR A 321 -6.80 -15.49 -2.86
N ALA A 322 -7.80 -16.37 -2.92
CA ALA A 322 -9.11 -16.04 -3.44
C ALA A 322 -9.87 -15.14 -2.46
N THR A 323 -9.86 -15.47 -1.16
CA THR A 323 -10.48 -14.67 -0.09
C THR A 323 -9.85 -13.27 0.00
N ALA A 324 -8.51 -13.17 -0.04
CA ALA A 324 -7.82 -11.88 -0.09
C ALA A 324 -8.17 -11.07 -1.34
N SER A 325 -8.33 -11.75 -2.50
CA SER A 325 -8.77 -11.11 -3.75
C SER A 325 -10.20 -10.61 -3.68
N MET A 326 -11.11 -11.35 -3.01
CA MET A 326 -12.49 -10.91 -2.75
C MET A 326 -12.51 -9.66 -1.86
N ALA A 327 -11.71 -9.63 -0.81
CA ALA A 327 -11.61 -8.46 0.07
C ALA A 327 -11.12 -7.22 -0.70
N LYS A 328 -10.03 -7.35 -1.46
CA LYS A 328 -9.48 -6.26 -2.28
C LYS A 328 -10.47 -5.79 -3.33
N LEU A 329 -11.09 -6.70 -4.08
CA LEU A 329 -12.07 -6.38 -5.12
C LEU A 329 -13.23 -5.58 -4.53
N THR A 330 -13.91 -6.15 -3.54
CA THR A 330 -15.15 -5.58 -3.03
C THR A 330 -14.92 -4.27 -2.28
N CYS A 331 -13.84 -4.14 -1.48
CA CYS A 331 -13.52 -2.90 -0.77
C CYS A 331 -13.13 -1.78 -1.73
N SER A 332 -12.32 -2.06 -2.77
CA SER A 332 -11.90 -1.03 -3.71
C SER A 332 -13.04 -0.53 -4.62
N GLU A 333 -13.97 -1.40 -5.00
CA GLU A 333 -15.18 -1.00 -5.74
C GLU A 333 -16.12 -0.18 -4.84
N ALA A 334 -16.39 -0.66 -3.63
CA ALA A 334 -17.25 0.04 -2.67
C ALA A 334 -16.68 1.41 -2.27
N GLN A 335 -15.35 1.54 -2.15
CA GLN A 335 -14.71 2.81 -1.86
C GLN A 335 -15.06 3.86 -2.93
N GLY A 336 -14.96 3.50 -4.22
CA GLY A 336 -15.35 4.40 -5.30
C GLY A 336 -16.80 4.84 -5.21
N GLU A 337 -17.72 3.90 -4.96
CA GLU A 337 -19.15 4.19 -4.85
C GLU A 337 -19.52 5.05 -3.63
N VAL A 338 -18.94 4.73 -2.47
CA VAL A 338 -19.21 5.44 -1.21
C VAL A 338 -18.67 6.86 -1.28
N ILE A 339 -17.41 7.03 -1.74
CA ILE A 339 -16.79 8.35 -1.79
C ILE A 339 -17.47 9.24 -2.85
N ASP A 340 -17.88 8.71 -4.00
CA ASP A 340 -18.68 9.43 -4.98
C ASP A 340 -20.00 9.93 -4.38
N GLY A 341 -20.71 9.03 -3.66
CA GLY A 341 -21.92 9.39 -2.96
C GLY A 341 -21.73 10.45 -1.86
N CYS A 342 -20.61 10.38 -1.13
CA CYS A 342 -20.20 11.38 -0.16
C CYS A 342 -19.93 12.74 -0.82
N LEU A 343 -19.10 12.77 -1.86
CA LEU A 343 -18.76 13.98 -2.60
C LEU A 343 -20.01 14.69 -3.13
N GLN A 344 -20.95 13.93 -3.68
CA GLN A 344 -22.21 14.50 -4.17
C GLN A 344 -22.98 15.28 -3.09
N LEU A 345 -22.91 14.86 -1.81
CA LEU A 345 -23.59 15.54 -0.70
C LEU A 345 -22.94 16.86 -0.29
N PHE A 346 -21.67 17.09 -0.67
CA PHE A 346 -21.00 18.38 -0.50
C PHE A 346 -21.43 19.41 -1.56
N GLY A 347 -22.08 18.97 -2.66
CA GLY A 347 -22.43 19.86 -3.77
C GLY A 347 -21.19 20.52 -4.39
N GLY A 348 -21.25 21.81 -4.71
CA GLY A 348 -20.13 22.54 -5.31
C GLY A 348 -18.83 22.51 -4.50
N TYR A 349 -18.93 22.43 -3.17
CA TYR A 349 -17.75 22.33 -2.30
C TYR A 349 -17.04 20.96 -2.43
N GLY A 350 -17.76 19.89 -2.80
CA GLY A 350 -17.14 18.60 -3.07
C GLY A 350 -16.24 18.60 -4.31
N TYR A 351 -16.33 19.61 -5.17
CA TYR A 351 -15.49 19.74 -6.37
C TYR A 351 -14.26 20.65 -6.16
N MET A 352 -14.13 21.22 -4.97
CA MET A 352 -13.03 22.11 -4.59
C MET A 352 -11.93 21.35 -3.87
N THR A 353 -10.67 21.54 -4.29
CA THR A 353 -9.50 20.82 -3.74
C THR A 353 -9.23 21.12 -2.29
N GLU A 354 -9.71 22.25 -1.75
CA GLU A 354 -9.62 22.62 -0.34
C GLU A 354 -10.48 21.72 0.58
N TYR A 355 -11.40 20.94 -0.01
CA TYR A 355 -12.21 19.99 0.74
C TYR A 355 -11.62 18.58 0.63
N PRO A 356 -11.29 17.93 1.76
CA PRO A 356 -10.64 16.62 1.74
C PRO A 356 -11.40 15.52 0.97
N ILE A 357 -12.74 15.67 0.83
CA ILE A 357 -13.55 14.74 0.05
C ILE A 357 -13.20 14.74 -1.45
N ALA A 358 -12.78 15.88 -1.99
CA ALA A 358 -12.33 15.98 -3.39
C ALA A 358 -11.04 15.16 -3.60
N ARG A 359 -10.09 15.25 -2.67
CA ARG A 359 -8.87 14.44 -2.67
C ARG A 359 -9.19 12.96 -2.52
N ALA A 360 -10.01 12.60 -1.53
CA ALA A 360 -10.44 11.21 -1.32
C ALA A 360 -11.04 10.59 -2.60
N PHE A 361 -11.78 11.37 -3.39
CA PHE A 361 -12.39 10.91 -4.64
C PHE A 361 -11.36 10.52 -5.70
N VAL A 362 -10.33 11.34 -5.92
CA VAL A 362 -9.28 11.02 -6.90
C VAL A 362 -8.34 9.92 -6.39
N ASP A 363 -8.04 9.91 -5.10
CA ASP A 363 -7.19 8.89 -4.47
C ASP A 363 -7.82 7.50 -4.52
N ALA A 364 -9.13 7.40 -4.38
CA ALA A 364 -9.86 6.13 -4.45
C ALA A 364 -9.71 5.43 -5.82
N ARG A 365 -9.46 6.19 -6.89
CA ARG A 365 -9.54 5.64 -8.26
C ARG A 365 -8.48 4.57 -8.53
N VAL A 366 -7.28 4.73 -8.02
CA VAL A 366 -6.17 3.81 -8.27
C VAL A 366 -6.32 2.47 -7.55
N GLN A 367 -7.12 2.41 -6.47
CA GLN A 367 -7.34 1.20 -5.68
C GLN A 367 -7.87 0.01 -6.52
N ARG A 368 -8.58 0.29 -7.60
CA ARG A 368 -9.09 -0.72 -8.55
C ARG A 368 -8.07 -1.13 -9.62
N ILE A 369 -6.86 -0.53 -9.60
CA ILE A 369 -5.82 -0.72 -10.62
C ILE A 369 -4.61 -1.45 -10.06
N TYR A 370 -3.97 -0.92 -9.02
CA TYR A 370 -2.75 -1.50 -8.47
C TYR A 370 -3.03 -2.72 -7.56
N GLY A 371 -1.97 -3.48 -7.22
CA GLY A 371 -2.11 -4.73 -6.45
C GLY A 371 -2.95 -5.80 -7.16
N GLY A 372 -3.08 -5.68 -8.51
CA GLY A 372 -3.95 -6.43 -9.40
C GLY A 372 -5.27 -5.71 -9.67
N THR A 373 -5.62 -5.55 -10.95
CA THR A 373 -6.87 -4.87 -11.33
C THR A 373 -8.11 -5.63 -10.86
N SER A 374 -9.27 -4.95 -10.82
CA SER A 374 -10.56 -5.61 -10.51
C SER A 374 -10.79 -6.83 -11.40
N GLU A 375 -10.39 -6.79 -12.68
CA GLU A 375 -10.51 -7.89 -13.63
C GLU A 375 -9.61 -9.07 -13.25
N ILE A 376 -8.38 -8.81 -12.81
CA ILE A 376 -7.47 -9.85 -12.31
C ILE A 376 -8.02 -10.49 -11.04
N MET A 377 -8.56 -9.68 -10.10
CA MET A 377 -9.20 -10.23 -8.90
C MET A 377 -10.37 -11.16 -9.26
N LYS A 378 -11.25 -10.73 -10.18
CA LYS A 378 -12.37 -11.55 -10.68
C LYS A 378 -11.88 -12.86 -11.32
N GLN A 379 -10.78 -12.81 -12.09
CA GLN A 379 -10.20 -13.99 -12.73
C GLN A 379 -9.67 -15.00 -11.69
N ILE A 380 -8.97 -14.52 -10.65
CA ILE A 380 -8.44 -15.36 -9.58
C ILE A 380 -9.59 -16.04 -8.82
N ILE A 381 -10.59 -15.27 -8.43
CA ILE A 381 -11.77 -15.78 -7.71
C ILE A 381 -12.52 -16.81 -8.57
N ALA A 382 -12.72 -16.51 -9.85
CA ALA A 382 -13.40 -17.43 -10.77
C ALA A 382 -12.63 -18.73 -10.97
N ASN A 383 -11.30 -18.66 -11.07
CA ASN A 383 -10.46 -19.87 -11.21
C ASN A 383 -10.53 -20.76 -9.96
N ASP A 384 -10.53 -20.17 -8.78
CA ASP A 384 -10.68 -20.90 -7.52
C ASP A 384 -12.02 -21.64 -7.45
N ILE A 385 -13.14 -20.90 -7.69
CA ILE A 385 -14.50 -21.47 -7.63
C ILE A 385 -14.75 -22.54 -8.70
N LEU A 386 -14.18 -22.36 -9.90
CA LEU A 386 -14.42 -23.23 -11.04
C LEU A 386 -13.36 -24.34 -11.19
N GLY A 387 -12.35 -24.39 -10.33
CA GLY A 387 -11.31 -25.42 -10.33
C GLY A 387 -10.38 -25.34 -11.55
N LYS A 388 -9.94 -24.16 -11.96
CA LYS A 388 -9.08 -23.94 -13.14
C LYS A 388 -7.68 -23.54 -12.75
#